data_bb5f54daeacb77bc9684129172d1f121
#
_entry.id   bb5f54daeacb77bc9684129172d1f121
#
_cell.length_a   1.000
_cell.length_b   1.000
_cell.length_c   1.000
_cell.angle_alpha   90.00
_cell.angle_beta   90.00
_cell.angle_gamma   90.00
#
_symmetry.space_group_name_H-M   'P 1'
#
loop_
_entity.id
_entity.type
_entity.pdbx_description
1 polymer ?
#
loop_
_entity_poly.entity_id
_entity_poly.type
_entity_poly.pdbx_seq_one_letter_code
_entity_poly.pdbx_strand_id
1 'polypeptide(L)'
;LRSSFGVTGVKIPGVLRGLPSIVWFGYQSLVGAGAINSCFDILFGFDNLPVIYGLFTILQVLLAIKGFEGIKWMENISCIFIIAILAYMLYVVNTEFATEIGDVFSGIEGTWGMPFWAATTSFLGIYSTMIINASDYSRNATDDIKPVKAASIYTIAILPVTLFMGLIGLLVTAATGNSDPVVVFSTTMDSTFLTILTLLFIAFAQVTTNVLNNIVPPAY
;
A
#
# COMPACT_ATOMS: atom_id res chain seq x y z
N LEU A 1 24.88 -2.85 0.15
CA LEU A 1 25.32 -2.18 -1.09
C LEU A 1 26.75 -1.62 -1.00
N ARG A 2 27.24 -1.18 0.17
CA ARG A 2 28.60 -0.64 0.32
C ARG A 2 29.68 -1.66 -0.03
N SER A 3 29.47 -2.94 0.27
CA SER A 3 30.40 -4.02 -0.07
C SER A 3 30.55 -4.22 -1.59
N SER A 4 29.49 -3.96 -2.35
CA SER A 4 29.46 -4.16 -3.82
C SER A 4 29.88 -2.90 -4.60
N PHE A 5 29.49 -1.71 -4.14
CA PHE A 5 29.67 -0.44 -4.85
C PHE A 5 30.70 0.49 -4.22
N GLY A 6 31.27 0.12 -3.07
CA GLY A 6 32.14 0.99 -2.29
C GLY A 6 31.41 2.19 -1.67
N VAL A 7 32.15 3.01 -0.91
CA VAL A 7 31.58 4.15 -0.17
C VAL A 7 31.06 5.26 -1.10
N THR A 8 31.71 5.47 -2.23
CA THR A 8 31.29 6.52 -3.17
C THR A 8 30.22 6.03 -4.13
N GLY A 9 30.36 4.80 -4.66
CA GLY A 9 29.43 4.25 -5.64
C GLY A 9 28.05 3.96 -5.06
N VAL A 10 27.94 3.68 -3.77
CA VAL A 10 26.65 3.43 -3.09
C VAL A 10 25.71 4.64 -3.08
N LYS A 11 26.22 5.85 -3.30
CA LYS A 11 25.42 7.07 -3.38
C LYS A 11 24.46 7.06 -4.56
N ILE A 12 24.82 6.42 -5.67
CA ILE A 12 23.98 6.34 -6.87
C ILE A 12 22.69 5.54 -6.59
N PRO A 13 22.76 4.26 -6.18
CA PRO A 13 21.55 3.52 -5.83
C PRO A 13 20.78 4.15 -4.65
N GLY A 14 21.45 4.80 -3.72
CA GLY A 14 20.81 5.54 -2.63
C GLY A 14 19.91 6.66 -3.14
N VAL A 15 20.39 7.50 -4.05
CA VAL A 15 19.59 8.57 -4.67
C VAL A 15 18.46 7.99 -5.51
N LEU A 16 18.77 6.97 -6.34
CA LEU A 16 17.75 6.30 -7.18
C LEU A 16 16.61 5.69 -6.33
N ARG A 17 16.89 5.26 -5.12
CA ARG A 17 15.87 4.78 -4.20
C ARG A 17 15.16 5.91 -3.44
N GLY A 18 15.88 6.93 -3.05
CA GLY A 18 15.36 8.06 -2.28
C GLY A 18 14.29 8.85 -3.04
N LEU A 19 14.51 9.14 -4.32
CA LEU A 19 13.55 9.92 -5.12
C LEU A 19 12.17 9.26 -5.22
N PRO A 20 12.03 7.98 -5.64
CA PRO A 20 10.72 7.31 -5.61
C PRO A 20 10.12 7.25 -4.21
N SER A 21 10.93 7.09 -3.16
CA SER A 21 10.44 7.06 -1.79
C SER A 21 9.77 8.36 -1.37
N ILE A 22 10.31 9.51 -1.77
CA ILE A 22 9.70 10.81 -1.49
C ILE A 22 8.32 10.91 -2.16
N VAL A 23 8.21 10.48 -3.42
CA VAL A 23 6.94 10.49 -4.16
C VAL A 23 5.92 9.57 -3.48
N TRP A 24 6.32 8.34 -3.18
CA TRP A 24 5.46 7.37 -2.48
C TRP A 24 5.07 7.85 -1.08
N PHE A 25 6.00 8.44 -0.34
CA PHE A 25 5.69 9.02 0.97
C PHE A 25 4.59 10.07 0.88
N GLY A 26 4.69 10.99 -0.08
CA GLY A 26 3.68 12.03 -0.29
C GLY A 26 2.32 11.43 -0.68
N TYR A 27 2.29 10.50 -1.64
CA TYR A 27 1.07 9.85 -2.10
C TYR A 27 0.37 9.05 -0.98
N GLN A 28 1.10 8.18 -0.29
CA GLN A 28 0.54 7.39 0.80
C GLN A 28 0.10 8.25 1.99
N SER A 29 0.82 9.34 2.26
CA SER A 29 0.38 10.33 3.27
C SER A 29 -0.92 11.01 2.88
N LEU A 30 -1.12 11.28 1.58
CA LEU A 30 -2.37 11.88 1.08
C LEU A 30 -3.55 10.91 1.25
N VAL A 31 -3.39 9.65 0.88
CA VAL A 31 -4.43 8.61 1.04
C VAL A 31 -4.78 8.42 2.52
N GLY A 32 -3.77 8.29 3.39
CA GLY A 32 -3.99 8.14 4.84
C GLY A 32 -4.64 9.34 5.48
N ALA A 33 -4.20 10.54 5.11
CA ALA A 33 -4.80 11.79 5.58
C ALA A 33 -6.24 11.95 5.07
N GLY A 34 -6.53 11.56 3.82
CA GLY A 34 -7.88 11.54 3.27
C GLY A 34 -8.82 10.64 4.08
N ALA A 35 -8.36 9.44 4.45
CA ALA A 35 -9.12 8.54 5.30
C ALA A 35 -9.42 9.13 6.68
N ILE A 36 -8.44 9.74 7.33
CA ILE A 36 -8.64 10.44 8.62
C ILE A 36 -9.56 11.65 8.45
N ASN A 37 -9.38 12.45 7.39
CA ASN A 37 -10.24 13.59 7.10
C ASN A 37 -11.71 13.18 6.94
N SER A 38 -11.98 12.09 6.21
CA SER A 38 -13.33 11.54 6.08
C SER A 38 -13.91 11.07 7.42
N CYS A 39 -13.09 10.49 8.31
CA CYS A 39 -13.54 10.16 9.67
C CYS A 39 -13.94 11.42 10.46
N PHE A 40 -13.14 12.50 10.36
CA PHE A 40 -13.45 13.75 11.05
C PHE A 40 -14.68 14.45 10.48
N ASP A 41 -14.89 14.37 9.17
CA ASP A 41 -16.09 14.89 8.53
C ASP A 41 -17.34 14.11 8.99
N ILE A 42 -17.30 12.79 8.96
CA ILE A 42 -18.43 11.94 9.41
C ILE A 42 -18.77 12.17 10.89
N LEU A 43 -17.76 12.32 11.75
CA LEU A 43 -17.98 12.38 13.20
C LEU A 43 -18.27 13.81 13.71
N PHE A 44 -17.66 14.81 13.11
CA PHE A 44 -17.62 16.17 13.65
C PHE A 44 -18.00 17.24 12.64
N GLY A 45 -18.24 16.89 11.37
CA GLY A 45 -18.46 17.84 10.28
C GLY A 45 -17.20 18.70 9.99
N PHE A 46 -16.01 18.19 10.32
CA PHE A 46 -14.75 18.89 10.10
C PHE A 46 -14.05 18.31 8.86
N ASP A 47 -14.04 19.11 7.80
CA ASP A 47 -13.36 18.80 6.52
C ASP A 47 -12.26 19.83 6.25
N ASN A 48 -11.00 19.45 6.50
CA ASN A 48 -9.83 20.26 6.19
C ASN A 48 -8.62 19.37 5.88
N LEU A 49 -8.61 18.81 4.69
CA LEU A 49 -7.56 17.90 4.23
C LEU A 49 -6.12 18.46 4.38
N PRO A 50 -5.82 19.75 4.05
CA PRO A 50 -4.48 20.29 4.24
C PRO A 50 -3.97 20.23 5.68
N VAL A 51 -4.83 20.54 6.65
CA VAL A 51 -4.48 20.47 8.09
C VAL A 51 -4.26 19.04 8.51
N ILE A 52 -5.17 18.14 8.16
CA ILE A 52 -5.07 16.71 8.48
C ILE A 52 -3.83 16.10 7.82
N TYR A 53 -3.52 16.44 6.57
CA TYR A 53 -2.31 15.99 5.87
C TYR A 53 -1.04 16.42 6.59
N GLY A 54 -0.96 17.67 7.01
CA GLY A 54 0.19 18.18 7.78
C GLY A 54 0.39 17.43 9.09
N LEU A 55 -0.67 17.24 9.87
CA LEU A 55 -0.63 16.52 11.14
C LEU A 55 -0.28 15.05 10.96
N PHE A 56 -0.87 14.40 9.94
CA PHE A 56 -0.61 13.00 9.61
C PHE A 56 0.85 12.77 9.17
N THR A 57 1.41 13.70 8.39
CA THR A 57 2.82 13.67 7.97
C THR A 57 3.76 13.80 9.17
N ILE A 58 3.49 14.76 10.07
CA ILE A 58 4.28 14.93 11.31
C ILE A 58 4.23 13.66 12.16
N LEU A 59 3.06 13.06 12.33
CA LEU A 59 2.91 11.81 13.07
C LEU A 59 3.81 10.70 12.49
N GLN A 60 3.81 10.52 11.18
CA GLN A 60 4.64 9.51 10.52
C GLN A 60 6.14 9.74 10.75
N VAL A 61 6.59 10.99 10.66
CA VAL A 61 8.00 11.35 10.94
C VAL A 61 8.36 11.04 12.40
N LEU A 62 7.49 11.36 13.34
CA LEU A 62 7.70 11.07 14.77
C LEU A 62 7.75 9.56 15.04
N LEU A 63 6.90 8.77 14.37
CA LEU A 63 6.93 7.31 14.47
C LEU A 63 8.21 6.72 13.86
N ALA A 64 8.68 7.28 12.73
CA ALA A 64 9.91 6.83 12.10
C ALA A 64 11.16 7.01 12.98
N ILE A 65 11.17 8.03 13.85
CA ILE A 65 12.26 8.25 14.81
C ILE A 65 12.39 7.07 15.81
N LYS A 66 11.28 6.38 16.12
CA LYS A 66 11.28 5.18 16.98
C LYS A 66 11.84 3.94 16.30
N GLY A 67 12.01 3.97 14.99
CA GLY A 67 12.61 2.91 14.21
C GLY A 67 11.71 1.68 13.98
N PHE A 68 12.31 0.66 13.39
CA PHE A 68 11.64 -0.55 12.89
C PHE A 68 10.95 -1.38 13.99
N GLU A 69 11.55 -1.51 15.15
CA GLU A 69 11.04 -2.36 16.25
C GLU A 69 9.71 -1.86 16.83
N GLY A 70 9.49 -0.56 16.84
CA GLY A 70 8.24 0.02 17.35
C GLY A 70 7.03 -0.23 16.46
N ILE A 71 7.24 -0.60 15.20
CA ILE A 71 6.18 -0.73 14.19
C ILE A 71 5.81 -2.20 13.93
N LYS A 72 6.74 -3.11 14.16
CA LYS A 72 6.61 -4.55 13.85
C LYS A 72 5.35 -5.21 14.40
N TRP A 73 4.99 -4.94 15.65
CA TRP A 73 3.77 -5.50 16.25
C TRP A 73 2.50 -4.88 15.63
N MET A 74 2.56 -3.60 15.29
CA MET A 74 1.46 -2.89 14.63
C MET A 74 1.14 -3.51 13.27
N GLU A 75 2.17 -3.87 12.48
CA GLU A 75 1.98 -4.51 11.17
C GLU A 75 1.32 -5.89 11.28
N ASN A 76 1.71 -6.70 12.25
CA ASN A 76 1.11 -8.01 12.44
C ASN A 76 -0.39 -7.92 12.74
N ILE A 77 -0.80 -6.96 13.56
CA ILE A 77 -2.22 -6.72 13.86
C ILE A 77 -2.94 -6.18 12.62
N SER A 78 -2.37 -5.18 11.96
CA SER A 78 -2.92 -4.59 10.74
C SER A 78 -3.16 -5.61 9.65
N CYS A 79 -2.23 -6.53 9.44
CA CYS A 79 -2.32 -7.54 8.40
C CYS A 79 -3.62 -8.37 8.52
N ILE A 80 -3.98 -8.81 9.72
CA ILE A 80 -5.20 -9.57 9.97
C ILE A 80 -6.44 -8.74 9.61
N PHE A 81 -6.48 -7.48 10.07
CA PHE A 81 -7.62 -6.61 9.81
C PHE A 81 -7.73 -6.23 8.34
N ILE A 82 -6.61 -5.91 7.67
CA ILE A 82 -6.60 -5.59 6.24
C ILE A 82 -7.13 -6.77 5.42
N ILE A 83 -6.68 -8.00 5.71
CA ILE A 83 -7.18 -9.19 5.02
C ILE A 83 -8.68 -9.38 5.26
N ALA A 84 -9.15 -9.20 6.49
CA ALA A 84 -10.58 -9.33 6.82
C ALA A 84 -11.44 -8.29 6.09
N ILE A 85 -11.00 -7.02 6.05
CA ILE A 85 -11.70 -5.93 5.34
C ILE A 85 -11.68 -6.15 3.84
N LEU A 86 -10.56 -6.56 3.27
CA LEU A 86 -10.45 -6.87 1.83
C LEU A 86 -11.35 -8.06 1.46
N ALA A 87 -11.40 -9.10 2.29
CA ALA A 87 -12.31 -10.22 2.08
C ALA A 87 -13.77 -9.80 2.16
N TYR A 88 -14.13 -8.93 3.13
CA TYR A 88 -15.46 -8.36 3.23
C TYR A 88 -15.81 -7.51 1.99
N MET A 89 -14.91 -6.65 1.55
CA MET A 89 -15.12 -5.85 0.34
C MET A 89 -15.29 -6.74 -0.90
N LEU A 90 -14.49 -7.79 -1.04
CA LEU A 90 -14.66 -8.76 -2.12
C LEU A 90 -16.03 -9.43 -2.07
N TYR A 91 -16.53 -9.77 -0.88
CA TYR A 91 -17.88 -10.30 -0.69
C TYR A 91 -18.94 -9.29 -1.15
N VAL A 92 -18.91 -8.06 -0.63
CA VAL A 92 -19.88 -7.00 -0.97
C VAL A 92 -19.90 -6.74 -2.47
N VAL A 93 -18.73 -6.55 -3.07
CA VAL A 93 -18.61 -6.25 -4.51
C VAL A 93 -19.19 -7.38 -5.37
N ASN A 94 -18.97 -8.64 -5.00
CA ASN A 94 -19.50 -9.78 -5.77
C ASN A 94 -20.99 -10.04 -5.51
N THR A 95 -21.55 -9.61 -4.38
CA THR A 95 -22.98 -9.81 -4.09
C THR A 95 -23.85 -8.66 -4.55
N GLU A 96 -23.39 -7.44 -4.42
CA GLU A 96 -24.20 -6.24 -4.70
C GLU A 96 -23.95 -5.68 -6.10
N PHE A 97 -22.76 -5.87 -6.67
CA PHE A 97 -22.35 -5.29 -7.95
C PHE A 97 -22.01 -6.35 -9.03
N ALA A 98 -22.53 -7.57 -8.89
CA ALA A 98 -22.21 -8.65 -9.83
C ALA A 98 -22.62 -8.32 -11.28
N THR A 99 -23.73 -7.59 -11.47
CA THR A 99 -24.23 -7.20 -12.79
C THR A 99 -23.32 -6.17 -13.44
N GLU A 100 -22.98 -5.11 -12.72
CA GLU A 100 -22.08 -4.03 -13.18
C GLU A 100 -20.70 -4.58 -13.55
N ILE A 101 -20.17 -5.48 -12.73
CA ILE A 101 -18.92 -6.19 -13.01
C ILE A 101 -19.03 -7.01 -14.29
N GLY A 102 -20.13 -7.77 -14.43
CA GLY A 102 -20.40 -8.59 -15.62
C GLY A 102 -20.46 -7.74 -16.89
N ASP A 103 -21.16 -6.62 -16.84
CA ASP A 103 -21.31 -5.69 -17.96
C ASP A 103 -19.97 -5.07 -18.37
N VAL A 104 -19.18 -4.61 -17.41
CA VAL A 104 -17.85 -4.05 -17.69
C VAL A 104 -16.94 -5.08 -18.32
N PHE A 105 -16.86 -6.30 -17.76
CA PHE A 105 -15.95 -7.32 -18.29
C PHE A 105 -16.42 -7.92 -19.61
N SER A 106 -17.73 -7.97 -19.89
CA SER A 106 -18.25 -8.43 -21.17
C SER A 106 -18.07 -7.42 -22.30
N GLY A 107 -17.99 -6.11 -21.96
CA GLY A 107 -17.77 -5.03 -22.91
C GLY A 107 -16.31 -4.75 -23.26
N ILE A 108 -15.35 -5.37 -22.54
CA ILE A 108 -13.91 -5.13 -22.75
C ILE A 108 -13.30 -6.24 -23.61
N GLU A 109 -12.85 -5.86 -24.80
CA GLU A 109 -11.98 -6.74 -25.60
C GLU A 109 -10.54 -6.64 -25.10
N GLY A 110 -10.00 -7.76 -24.62
CA GLY A 110 -8.61 -7.85 -24.17
C GLY A 110 -7.63 -7.63 -25.33
N THR A 111 -6.64 -6.77 -25.13
CA THR A 111 -5.60 -6.54 -26.14
C THR A 111 -4.21 -6.66 -25.52
N TRP A 112 -3.26 -7.21 -26.26
CA TRP A 112 -1.83 -7.25 -25.92
C TRP A 112 -1.08 -5.97 -26.34
N GLY A 113 -1.83 -4.87 -26.60
CA GLY A 113 -1.29 -3.59 -27.04
C GLY A 113 -0.66 -2.76 -25.91
N MET A 114 -0.43 -1.48 -26.19
CA MET A 114 0.17 -0.53 -25.24
C MET A 114 -0.50 -0.48 -23.87
N PRO A 115 -1.85 -0.55 -23.75
CA PRO A 115 -2.49 -0.55 -22.42
C PRO A 115 -2.06 -1.72 -21.53
N PHE A 116 -1.92 -2.93 -22.12
CA PHE A 116 -1.44 -4.10 -21.39
C PHE A 116 -0.01 -3.91 -20.88
N TRP A 117 0.90 -3.44 -21.74
CA TRP A 117 2.29 -3.21 -21.36
C TRP A 117 2.45 -2.06 -20.39
N ALA A 118 1.64 -1.01 -20.49
CA ALA A 118 1.61 0.08 -19.51
C ALA A 118 1.16 -0.41 -18.13
N ALA A 119 0.10 -1.21 -18.04
CA ALA A 119 -0.35 -1.83 -16.79
C ALA A 119 0.71 -2.75 -16.21
N THR A 120 1.32 -3.62 -17.03
CA THR A 120 2.38 -4.53 -16.61
C THR A 120 3.60 -3.78 -16.05
N THR A 121 4.07 -2.73 -16.74
CA THR A 121 5.20 -1.93 -16.27
C THR A 121 4.86 -1.12 -15.02
N SER A 122 3.63 -0.65 -14.87
CA SER A 122 3.17 0.00 -13.64
C SER A 122 3.21 -0.96 -12.44
N PHE A 123 2.72 -2.19 -12.62
CA PHE A 123 2.80 -3.23 -11.59
C PHE A 123 4.25 -3.58 -11.22
N LEU A 124 5.12 -3.76 -12.21
CA LEU A 124 6.55 -3.99 -11.97
C LEU A 124 7.20 -2.79 -11.27
N GLY A 125 6.77 -1.58 -11.59
CA GLY A 125 7.26 -0.33 -10.98
C GLY A 125 7.02 -0.26 -9.46
N ILE A 126 5.93 -0.83 -8.97
CA ILE A 126 5.61 -0.87 -7.54
C ILE A 126 6.74 -1.56 -6.74
N TYR A 127 7.23 -2.70 -7.25
CA TYR A 127 8.23 -3.52 -6.55
C TYR A 127 9.67 -3.30 -7.00
N SER A 128 9.90 -2.70 -8.17
CA SER A 128 11.25 -2.52 -8.72
C SER A 128 12.17 -1.71 -7.81
N THR A 129 11.62 -0.73 -7.11
CA THR A 129 12.38 0.07 -6.14
C THR A 129 12.81 -0.73 -4.92
N MET A 130 12.07 -1.77 -4.55
CA MET A 130 12.40 -2.66 -3.42
C MET A 130 13.58 -3.58 -3.74
N ILE A 131 13.86 -3.86 -5.01
CA ILE A 131 15.03 -4.66 -5.43
C ILE A 131 16.33 -3.99 -4.95
N ILE A 132 16.40 -2.67 -5.02
CA ILE A 132 17.58 -1.90 -4.58
C ILE A 132 17.78 -2.04 -3.06
N ASN A 133 16.69 -2.22 -2.30
CA ASN A 133 16.70 -2.36 -0.85
C ASN A 133 16.60 -3.83 -0.37
N ALA A 134 16.73 -4.81 -1.25
CA ALA A 134 16.60 -6.22 -0.87
C ALA A 134 17.51 -6.61 0.30
N SER A 135 18.72 -6.02 0.38
CA SER A 135 19.66 -6.22 1.49
C SER A 135 19.16 -5.66 2.82
N ASP A 136 18.33 -4.61 2.81
CA ASP A 136 17.82 -4.00 4.04
C ASP A 136 16.73 -4.88 4.67
N TYR A 137 15.94 -5.54 3.86
CA TYR A 137 14.93 -6.51 4.33
C TYR A 137 15.56 -7.85 4.76
N SER A 138 16.60 -8.31 4.05
CA SER A 138 17.24 -9.59 4.32
C SER A 138 18.31 -9.56 5.43
N ARG A 139 18.76 -8.40 5.87
CA ARG A 139 19.83 -8.26 6.89
C ARG A 139 19.51 -8.88 8.24
N ASN A 140 18.22 -9.07 8.56
CA ASN A 140 17.77 -9.72 9.79
C ASN A 140 17.47 -11.21 9.60
N ALA A 141 17.73 -11.76 8.41
CA ALA A 141 17.61 -13.20 8.16
C ALA A 141 18.75 -13.94 8.87
N THR A 142 18.52 -15.22 9.19
CA THR A 142 19.54 -16.08 9.79
C THR A 142 20.65 -16.38 8.79
N ASP A 143 21.91 -16.45 9.25
CA ASP A 143 23.09 -16.61 8.40
C ASP A 143 23.10 -17.95 7.61
N ASP A 144 22.38 -18.94 8.08
CA ASP A 144 22.30 -20.29 7.50
C ASP A 144 21.17 -20.43 6.43
N ILE A 145 20.39 -19.41 6.19
CA ILE A 145 19.30 -19.48 5.20
C ILE A 145 19.86 -19.58 3.78
N LYS A 146 19.47 -20.63 3.06
CA LYS A 146 19.85 -20.79 1.65
C LYS A 146 19.17 -19.72 0.79
N PRO A 147 19.87 -19.10 -0.18
CA PRO A 147 19.33 -18.03 -1.03
C PRO A 147 18.01 -18.40 -1.72
N VAL A 148 17.91 -19.65 -2.22
CA VAL A 148 16.67 -20.14 -2.86
C VAL A 148 15.51 -20.17 -1.88
N LYS A 149 15.74 -20.62 -0.64
CA LYS A 149 14.69 -20.63 0.41
C LYS A 149 14.24 -19.22 0.76
N ALA A 150 15.18 -18.27 0.89
CA ALA A 150 14.85 -16.87 1.13
C ALA A 150 14.01 -16.29 -0.01
N ALA A 151 14.44 -16.47 -1.27
CA ALA A 151 13.70 -16.03 -2.45
C ALA A 151 12.29 -16.64 -2.50
N SER A 152 12.15 -17.94 -2.21
CA SER A 152 10.84 -18.60 -2.18
C SER A 152 9.92 -18.03 -1.12
N ILE A 153 10.42 -17.73 0.08
CA ILE A 153 9.64 -17.11 1.15
C ILE A 153 9.12 -15.74 0.72
N TYR A 154 9.99 -14.89 0.16
CA TYR A 154 9.57 -13.57 -0.34
C TYR A 154 8.54 -13.67 -1.46
N THR A 155 8.74 -14.58 -2.42
CA THR A 155 7.81 -14.77 -3.53
C THR A 155 6.44 -15.23 -3.03
N ILE A 156 6.40 -16.22 -2.14
CA ILE A 156 5.14 -16.75 -1.59
C ILE A 156 4.46 -15.71 -0.69
N ALA A 157 5.20 -14.87 0.01
CA ALA A 157 4.62 -13.82 0.84
C ALA A 157 4.04 -12.66 0.01
N ILE A 158 4.71 -12.25 -1.07
CA ILE A 158 4.36 -11.03 -1.81
C ILE A 158 3.38 -11.32 -2.95
N LEU A 159 3.65 -12.32 -3.78
CA LEU A 159 2.92 -12.54 -5.03
C LEU A 159 1.42 -12.82 -4.84
N PRO A 160 0.99 -13.77 -3.99
CA PRO A 160 -0.44 -14.04 -3.79
C PRO A 160 -1.18 -12.83 -3.22
N VAL A 161 -0.58 -12.12 -2.27
CA VAL A 161 -1.19 -10.93 -1.66
C VAL A 161 -1.34 -9.82 -2.69
N THR A 162 -0.33 -9.58 -3.51
CA THR A 162 -0.38 -8.57 -4.58
C THR A 162 -1.46 -8.89 -5.61
N LEU A 163 -1.55 -10.15 -6.04
CA LEU A 163 -2.58 -10.58 -6.98
C LEU A 163 -3.98 -10.44 -6.38
N PHE A 164 -4.15 -10.81 -5.12
CA PHE A 164 -5.42 -10.67 -4.39
C PHE A 164 -5.85 -9.22 -4.26
N MET A 165 -4.95 -8.34 -3.83
CA MET A 165 -5.23 -6.90 -3.73
C MET A 165 -5.52 -6.27 -5.09
N GLY A 166 -4.75 -6.64 -6.12
CA GLY A 166 -4.98 -6.19 -7.49
C GLY A 166 -6.33 -6.62 -8.04
N LEU A 167 -6.73 -7.86 -7.78
CA LEU A 167 -8.04 -8.37 -8.15
C LEU A 167 -9.17 -7.59 -7.48
N ILE A 168 -9.07 -7.36 -6.17
CA ILE A 168 -10.09 -6.59 -5.43
C ILE A 168 -10.17 -5.17 -5.99
N GLY A 169 -9.04 -4.49 -6.19
CA GLY A 169 -9.00 -3.13 -6.75
C GLY A 169 -9.65 -3.07 -8.15
N LEU A 170 -9.39 -4.07 -8.99
CA LEU A 170 -10.00 -4.18 -10.32
C LEU A 170 -11.52 -4.36 -10.24
N LEU A 171 -12.00 -5.29 -9.42
CA LEU A 171 -13.42 -5.56 -9.25
C LEU A 171 -14.16 -4.36 -8.63
N VAL A 172 -13.57 -3.73 -7.62
CA VAL A 172 -14.13 -2.54 -6.98
C VAL A 172 -14.22 -1.38 -7.96
N THR A 173 -13.18 -1.14 -8.76
CA THR A 173 -13.19 -0.10 -9.78
C THR A 173 -14.23 -0.40 -10.87
N ALA A 174 -14.35 -1.65 -11.30
CA ALA A 174 -15.38 -2.07 -12.26
C ALA A 174 -16.80 -1.86 -11.73
N ALA A 175 -17.02 -2.16 -10.44
CA ALA A 175 -18.31 -2.03 -9.78
C ALA A 175 -18.73 -0.56 -9.56
N THR A 176 -17.82 0.27 -9.10
CA THR A 176 -18.12 1.62 -8.60
C THR A 176 -17.72 2.75 -9.54
N GLY A 177 -16.92 2.46 -10.56
CA GLY A 177 -16.29 3.46 -11.44
C GLY A 177 -15.24 4.31 -10.76
N ASN A 178 -14.91 4.03 -9.49
CA ASN A 178 -13.94 4.79 -8.70
C ASN A 178 -12.77 3.92 -8.23
N SER A 179 -11.56 4.44 -8.35
CA SER A 179 -10.33 3.77 -7.92
C SER A 179 -9.76 4.31 -6.59
N ASP A 180 -10.36 5.37 -6.02
CA ASP A 180 -9.94 5.90 -4.72
C ASP A 180 -10.53 5.05 -3.59
N PRO A 181 -9.71 4.33 -2.82
CA PRO A 181 -10.20 3.45 -1.76
C PRO A 181 -10.96 4.21 -0.67
N VAL A 182 -10.60 5.45 -0.38
CA VAL A 182 -11.29 6.27 0.64
C VAL A 182 -12.72 6.55 0.20
N VAL A 183 -12.90 6.99 -1.05
CA VAL A 183 -14.21 7.29 -1.62
C VAL A 183 -15.05 6.02 -1.70
N VAL A 184 -14.48 4.93 -2.23
CA VAL A 184 -15.19 3.66 -2.35
C VAL A 184 -15.72 3.17 -1.01
N PHE A 185 -14.85 3.08 0.00
CA PHE A 185 -15.27 2.59 1.32
C PHE A 185 -16.25 3.52 2.03
N SER A 186 -16.14 4.84 1.83
CA SER A 186 -17.07 5.80 2.43
C SER A 186 -18.46 5.78 1.79
N THR A 187 -18.58 5.34 0.53
CA THR A 187 -19.85 5.36 -0.22
C THR A 187 -20.52 3.99 -0.33
N THR A 188 -19.78 2.89 -0.20
CA THR A 188 -20.29 1.53 -0.43
C THR A 188 -20.74 0.84 0.86
N MET A 189 -20.32 1.32 2.03
CA MET A 189 -20.68 0.69 3.30
C MET A 189 -21.93 1.29 3.91
N ASP A 190 -22.92 0.46 4.21
CA ASP A 190 -24.20 0.87 4.84
C ASP A 190 -24.05 1.27 6.32
N SER A 191 -22.97 0.86 6.97
CA SER A 191 -22.75 1.10 8.39
C SER A 191 -21.69 2.16 8.63
N THR A 192 -22.06 3.30 9.22
CA THR A 192 -21.13 4.35 9.64
C THR A 192 -19.99 3.82 10.51
N PHE A 193 -20.26 2.86 11.40
CA PHE A 193 -19.24 2.23 12.23
C PHE A 193 -18.21 1.46 11.39
N LEU A 194 -18.68 0.64 10.42
CA LEU A 194 -17.80 -0.10 9.53
C LEU A 194 -17.01 0.85 8.62
N THR A 195 -17.63 1.91 8.12
CA THR A 195 -16.95 2.94 7.34
C THR A 195 -15.79 3.55 8.12
N ILE A 196 -16.05 4.06 9.33
CA ILE A 196 -15.02 4.68 10.17
C ILE A 196 -13.92 3.66 10.50
N LEU A 197 -14.28 2.45 10.89
CA LEU A 197 -13.31 1.41 11.20
C LEU A 197 -12.41 1.10 10.01
N THR A 198 -12.97 0.98 8.81
CA THR A 198 -12.22 0.73 7.58
C THR A 198 -11.31 1.89 7.23
N LEU A 199 -11.79 3.13 7.31
CA LEU A 199 -10.99 4.33 7.04
C LEU A 199 -9.81 4.45 8.03
N LEU A 200 -10.03 4.16 9.31
CA LEU A 200 -8.95 4.12 10.31
C LEU A 200 -7.91 3.05 9.96
N PHE A 201 -8.33 1.88 9.47
CA PHE A 201 -7.39 0.85 9.02
C PHE A 201 -6.65 1.23 7.75
N ILE A 202 -7.29 1.92 6.80
CA ILE A 202 -6.59 2.47 5.63
C ILE A 202 -5.50 3.44 6.11
N ALA A 203 -5.84 4.41 6.95
CA ALA A 203 -4.88 5.36 7.48
C ALA A 203 -3.71 4.66 8.21
N PHE A 204 -4.03 3.66 9.03
CA PHE A 204 -3.03 2.88 9.76
C PHE A 204 -2.11 2.08 8.82
N ALA A 205 -2.67 1.43 7.79
CA ALA A 205 -1.89 0.72 6.77
C ALA A 205 -0.96 1.67 6.01
N GLN A 206 -1.41 2.89 5.70
CA GLN A 206 -0.56 3.89 5.07
C GLN A 206 0.60 4.32 5.98
N VAL A 207 0.37 4.50 7.27
CA VAL A 207 1.43 4.83 8.24
C VAL A 207 2.49 3.73 8.28
N THR A 208 2.08 2.49 8.52
CA THR A 208 3.01 1.37 8.68
C THR A 208 3.82 1.12 7.42
N THR A 209 3.15 1.02 6.28
CA THR A 209 3.79 0.81 4.97
C THR A 209 4.72 1.97 4.62
N ASN A 210 4.30 3.20 4.87
CA ASN A 210 5.06 4.40 4.52
C ASN A 210 6.34 4.51 5.34
N VAL A 211 6.25 4.30 6.65
CA VAL A 211 7.43 4.34 7.52
C VAL A 211 8.41 3.23 7.16
N LEU A 212 7.93 2.01 6.95
CA LEU A 212 8.80 0.86 6.68
C LEU A 212 9.41 0.85 5.28
N ASN A 213 8.75 1.39 4.28
CA ASN A 213 9.24 1.33 2.90
C ASN A 213 9.82 2.66 2.42
N ASN A 214 9.26 3.79 2.84
CA ASN A 214 9.58 5.08 2.25
C ASN A 214 10.41 6.00 3.14
N ILE A 215 10.48 5.76 4.46
CA ILE A 215 11.29 6.56 5.37
C ILE A 215 12.52 5.79 5.84
N VAL A 216 12.31 4.65 6.51
CA VAL A 216 13.39 3.93 7.20
C VAL A 216 14.44 3.38 6.22
N PRO A 217 14.11 2.59 5.16
CA PRO A 217 15.13 2.05 4.28
C PRO A 217 15.92 3.09 3.49
N PRO A 218 15.32 4.18 2.96
CA PRO A 218 16.09 5.21 2.26
C PRO A 218 17.01 6.02 3.18
N ALA A 219 16.76 6.01 4.50
CA ALA A 219 17.59 6.73 5.48
C ALA A 219 18.90 5.99 5.80
N TYR A 220 19.04 4.70 5.46
CA TYR A 220 20.25 3.89 5.64
C TYR A 220 21.15 3.89 4.41
#